data_88f2ac5305898a80c62f6edcd881281c
#
_entry.id   88f2ac5305898a80c62f6edcd881281c
#
_cell.length_a   1.000
_cell.length_b   1.000
_cell.length_c   1.000
_cell.angle_alpha   90.00
_cell.angle_beta   90.00
_cell.angle_gamma   90.00
#
_symmetry.space_group_name_H-M   'P 1'
#
loop_
_entity.id
_entity.type
_entity.pdbx_description
1 polymer ?
#
loop_
_entity_poly.entity_id
_entity_poly.type
_entity_poly.pdbx_seq_one_letter_code
_entity_poly.pdbx_strand_id
1 'polypeptide(L)'
;MTTPDNTSDTATIMEIHRKLRDLYGDPPHRPDGEAVAALVNTILSQNTNDRNRDIAFAALREQFPTWEAVRDAPTDAVIDAIRPAGLAPTKGPNIQVALQRITEERGELSLDFLETLPLEEARQWLMNLNGVGPKTAAIVLLFALGRPAFPVDTHVHRVTRRLGLIPQNTSREKAHTLLEALVPPELYWTLHLNLIAHGRQICHARQPDCAECPLQAQCAYYQESQEGGTSP
;
A
#
# COMPACT_ATOMS: atom_id res chain seq x y z
N MET A 1 24.40 16.32 14.65
CA MET A 1 23.59 15.48 13.78
C MET A 1 24.24 14.12 13.79
N THR A 2 23.82 13.24 14.70
CA THR A 2 24.28 11.85 14.76
C THR A 2 23.64 11.09 13.61
N THR A 3 24.44 10.55 12.71
CA THR A 3 24.02 9.53 11.74
C THR A 3 23.36 8.39 12.52
N PRO A 4 22.15 7.95 12.18
CA PRO A 4 21.55 6.79 12.82
C PRO A 4 22.48 5.58 12.64
N ASP A 5 22.64 4.80 13.70
CA ASP A 5 23.47 3.60 13.72
C ASP A 5 22.71 2.51 12.91
N ASN A 6 22.97 2.48 11.60
CA ASN A 6 22.25 1.70 10.61
C ASN A 6 22.20 0.18 10.94
N THR A 7 23.13 -0.31 11.76
CA THR A 7 23.22 -1.71 12.18
C THR A 7 22.18 -2.07 13.25
N SER A 8 21.93 -1.17 14.20
CA SER A 8 20.92 -1.37 15.27
C SER A 8 19.50 -1.34 14.69
N ASP A 9 19.24 -0.43 13.76
CA ASP A 9 17.93 -0.27 13.13
C ASP A 9 17.59 -1.48 12.26
N THR A 10 18.53 -1.99 11.47
CA THR A 10 18.35 -3.19 10.65
C THR A 10 18.07 -4.42 11.51
N ALA A 11 18.80 -4.61 12.63
CA ALA A 11 18.57 -5.72 13.55
C ALA A 11 17.15 -5.66 14.16
N THR A 12 16.69 -4.47 14.52
CA THR A 12 15.33 -4.24 15.04
C THR A 12 14.26 -4.57 13.98
N ILE A 13 14.46 -4.15 12.73
CA ILE A 13 13.55 -4.49 11.62
C ILE A 13 13.46 -5.98 11.38
N MET A 14 14.60 -6.68 11.38
CA MET A 14 14.65 -8.15 11.19
C MET A 14 13.90 -8.87 12.31
N GLU A 15 14.02 -8.41 13.55
CA GLU A 15 13.31 -9.01 14.70
C GLU A 15 11.80 -8.74 14.63
N ILE A 16 11.38 -7.51 14.26
CA ILE A 16 9.97 -7.17 14.03
C ILE A 16 9.42 -8.04 12.91
N HIS A 17 10.13 -8.13 11.78
CA HIS A 17 9.72 -8.96 10.64
C HIS A 17 9.55 -10.44 11.06
N ARG A 18 10.53 -10.99 11.78
CA ARG A 18 10.48 -12.37 12.28
C ARG A 18 9.23 -12.61 13.12
N LYS A 19 8.97 -11.77 14.12
CA LYS A 19 7.81 -11.90 15.03
C LYS A 19 6.47 -11.77 14.28
N LEU A 20 6.38 -10.84 13.35
CA LEU A 20 5.18 -10.67 12.53
C LEU A 20 4.97 -11.87 11.59
N ARG A 21 6.03 -12.39 10.98
CA ARG A 21 5.97 -13.60 10.15
C ARG A 21 5.57 -14.83 10.96
N ASP A 22 6.08 -14.99 12.17
CA ASP A 22 5.71 -16.10 13.07
C ASP A 22 4.21 -16.05 13.43
N LEU A 23 3.61 -14.86 13.51
CA LEU A 23 2.19 -14.66 13.84
C LEU A 23 1.26 -14.72 12.62
N TYR A 24 1.65 -14.12 11.48
CA TYR A 24 0.77 -13.94 10.31
C TYR A 24 1.19 -14.77 9.09
N GLY A 25 2.33 -15.45 9.18
CA GLY A 25 2.87 -16.26 8.10
C GLY A 25 3.75 -15.48 7.12
N ASP A 26 4.16 -16.19 6.09
CA ASP A 26 5.00 -15.67 5.00
C ASP A 26 4.21 -15.75 3.68
N PRO A 27 3.43 -14.71 3.35
CA PRO A 27 2.64 -14.71 2.13
C PRO A 27 3.54 -14.88 0.90
N PRO A 28 3.19 -15.74 -0.05
CA PRO A 28 4.03 -16.00 -1.21
C PRO A 28 4.25 -14.72 -2.02
N HIS A 29 5.53 -14.42 -2.30
CA HIS A 29 5.92 -13.32 -3.17
C HIS A 29 5.70 -13.74 -4.63
N ARG A 30 4.55 -13.38 -5.18
CA ARG A 30 4.17 -13.70 -6.56
C ARG A 30 3.57 -12.47 -7.23
N PRO A 31 4.39 -11.61 -7.86
CA PRO A 31 3.88 -10.58 -8.74
C PRO A 31 3.04 -11.25 -9.84
N ASP A 32 1.85 -10.71 -10.09
CA ASP A 32 0.90 -11.31 -11.03
C ASP A 32 1.04 -10.78 -12.46
N GLY A 33 1.86 -9.74 -12.66
CA GLY A 33 2.05 -9.09 -13.96
C GLY A 33 0.84 -8.27 -14.43
N GLU A 34 -0.24 -8.26 -13.66
CA GLU A 34 -1.49 -7.58 -14.03
C GLU A 34 -1.48 -6.10 -13.57
N ALA A 35 -0.48 -5.34 -14.00
CA ALA A 35 -0.23 -3.99 -13.48
C ALA A 35 -1.40 -3.01 -13.70
N VAL A 36 -2.13 -3.11 -14.82
CA VAL A 36 -3.32 -2.30 -15.08
C VAL A 36 -4.45 -2.72 -14.13
N ALA A 37 -4.66 -4.02 -13.90
CA ALA A 37 -5.63 -4.52 -12.94
C ALA A 37 -5.30 -4.05 -11.52
N ALA A 38 -4.03 -4.14 -11.11
CA ALA A 38 -3.55 -3.66 -9.82
C ALA A 38 -3.78 -2.15 -9.64
N LEU A 39 -3.52 -1.35 -10.67
CA LEU A 39 -3.79 0.08 -10.68
C LEU A 39 -5.27 0.37 -10.43
N VAL A 40 -6.16 -0.20 -11.23
CA VAL A 40 -7.62 -0.01 -11.13
C VAL A 40 -8.13 -0.48 -9.76
N ASN A 41 -7.73 -1.68 -9.34
CA ASN A 41 -8.12 -2.25 -8.04
C ASN A 41 -7.66 -1.35 -6.87
N THR A 42 -6.46 -0.76 -6.97
CA THR A 42 -5.95 0.14 -5.93
C THR A 42 -6.68 1.48 -5.93
N ILE A 43 -7.07 2.03 -7.06
CA ILE A 43 -7.95 3.21 -7.14
C ILE A 43 -9.30 2.89 -6.48
N LEU A 44 -9.88 1.73 -6.77
CA LEU A 44 -11.13 1.31 -6.14
C LEU A 44 -11.01 1.14 -4.62
N SER A 45 -9.84 0.73 -4.11
CA SER A 45 -9.58 0.54 -2.67
C SER A 45 -9.53 1.82 -1.84
N GLN A 46 -9.43 2.99 -2.47
CA GLN A 46 -9.35 4.27 -1.76
C GLN A 46 -10.63 4.56 -0.97
N ASN A 47 -10.48 4.85 0.34
CA ASN A 47 -11.60 5.17 1.23
C ASN A 47 -12.74 4.13 1.20
N THR A 48 -12.42 2.85 1.09
CA THR A 48 -13.39 1.76 1.17
C THR A 48 -12.77 0.54 1.88
N ASN A 49 -13.60 -0.46 2.19
CA ASN A 49 -13.13 -1.73 2.72
C ASN A 49 -12.90 -2.76 1.59
N ASP A 50 -12.18 -3.84 1.92
CA ASP A 50 -11.79 -4.85 0.94
C ASP A 50 -13.01 -5.51 0.27
N ARG A 51 -14.09 -5.81 1.04
CA ARG A 51 -15.30 -6.44 0.50
C ARG A 51 -15.95 -5.56 -0.58
N ASN A 52 -16.13 -4.28 -0.30
CA ASN A 52 -16.77 -3.36 -1.24
C ASN A 52 -15.90 -3.11 -2.48
N ARG A 53 -14.57 -3.05 -2.30
CA ARG A 53 -13.61 -3.01 -3.40
C ARG A 53 -13.76 -4.24 -4.31
N ASP A 54 -13.78 -5.44 -3.72
CA ASP A 54 -13.83 -6.70 -4.48
C ASP A 54 -15.16 -6.84 -5.25
N ILE A 55 -16.28 -6.46 -4.63
CA ILE A 55 -17.59 -6.42 -5.31
C ILE A 55 -17.54 -5.45 -6.50
N ALA A 56 -17.01 -4.25 -6.31
CA ALA A 56 -16.92 -3.25 -7.39
C ALA A 56 -15.98 -3.69 -8.51
N PHE A 57 -14.83 -4.29 -8.17
CA PHE A 57 -13.89 -4.80 -9.17
C PHE A 57 -14.50 -5.94 -9.97
N ALA A 58 -15.16 -6.90 -9.31
CA ALA A 58 -15.83 -8.00 -9.99
C ALA A 58 -16.95 -7.49 -10.94
N ALA A 59 -17.81 -6.58 -10.47
CA ALA A 59 -18.87 -5.99 -11.29
C ALA A 59 -18.31 -5.23 -12.50
N LEU A 60 -17.21 -4.48 -12.31
CA LEU A 60 -16.54 -3.77 -13.40
C LEU A 60 -16.03 -4.76 -14.47
N ARG A 61 -15.39 -5.86 -14.04
CA ARG A 61 -14.85 -6.87 -14.96
C ARG A 61 -15.92 -7.74 -15.63
N GLU A 62 -17.04 -7.96 -14.96
CA GLU A 62 -18.19 -8.66 -15.54
C GLU A 62 -18.85 -7.81 -16.64
N GLN A 63 -19.05 -6.52 -16.39
CA GLN A 63 -19.68 -5.61 -17.33
C GLN A 63 -18.73 -5.22 -18.48
N PHE A 64 -17.44 -5.08 -18.20
CA PHE A 64 -16.41 -4.68 -19.15
C PHE A 64 -15.25 -5.68 -19.15
N PRO A 65 -15.28 -6.70 -20.02
CA PRO A 65 -14.30 -7.80 -20.02
C PRO A 65 -12.85 -7.37 -20.30
N THR A 66 -12.64 -6.27 -20.99
CA THR A 66 -11.30 -5.72 -21.30
C THR A 66 -11.12 -4.32 -20.72
N TRP A 67 -9.87 -3.90 -20.55
CA TRP A 67 -9.57 -2.54 -20.06
C TRP A 67 -9.89 -1.46 -21.10
N GLU A 68 -9.80 -1.80 -22.39
CA GLU A 68 -10.26 -0.95 -23.49
C GLU A 68 -11.78 -0.70 -23.39
N ALA A 69 -12.55 -1.74 -23.07
CA ALA A 69 -13.99 -1.59 -22.85
C ALA A 69 -14.30 -0.65 -21.66
N VAL A 70 -13.51 -0.70 -20.58
CA VAL A 70 -13.64 0.26 -19.45
C VAL A 70 -13.28 1.67 -19.90
N ARG A 71 -12.16 1.81 -20.63
CA ARG A 71 -11.65 3.10 -21.13
C ARG A 71 -12.69 3.81 -22.00
N ASP A 72 -13.33 3.07 -22.91
CA ASP A 72 -14.18 3.61 -23.98
C ASP A 72 -15.68 3.64 -23.62
N ALA A 73 -16.07 3.05 -22.47
CA ALA A 73 -17.45 3.04 -22.01
C ALA A 73 -17.98 4.44 -21.67
N PRO A 74 -19.30 4.64 -21.71
CA PRO A 74 -19.91 5.82 -21.10
C PRO A 74 -19.53 5.92 -19.62
N THR A 75 -19.08 7.10 -19.19
CA THR A 75 -18.57 7.29 -17.80
C THR A 75 -19.61 6.92 -16.74
N ASP A 76 -20.89 7.22 -16.99
CA ASP A 76 -21.98 6.87 -16.07
C ASP A 76 -22.10 5.35 -15.89
N ALA A 77 -21.87 4.55 -16.94
CA ALA A 77 -21.89 3.09 -16.86
C ALA A 77 -20.73 2.56 -16.00
N VAL A 78 -19.53 3.16 -16.12
CA VAL A 78 -18.39 2.82 -15.24
C VAL A 78 -18.67 3.21 -13.80
N ILE A 79 -19.22 4.41 -13.56
CA ILE A 79 -19.63 4.88 -12.22
C ILE A 79 -20.62 3.92 -11.59
N ASP A 80 -21.63 3.47 -12.35
CA ASP A 80 -22.65 2.55 -11.84
C ASP A 80 -22.05 1.19 -11.46
N ALA A 81 -21.18 0.64 -12.29
CA ALA A 81 -20.50 -0.63 -12.02
C ALA A 81 -19.66 -0.61 -10.72
N ILE A 82 -18.98 0.52 -10.45
CA ILE A 82 -18.09 0.64 -9.28
C ILE A 82 -18.75 1.29 -8.05
N ARG A 83 -20.05 1.54 -8.07
CA ARG A 83 -20.81 2.19 -6.98
C ARG A 83 -20.54 1.59 -5.59
N PRO A 84 -20.40 0.25 -5.43
CA PRO A 84 -20.09 -0.36 -4.14
C PRO A 84 -18.78 0.13 -3.51
N ALA A 85 -17.77 0.52 -4.31
CA ALA A 85 -16.49 1.00 -3.81
C ALA A 85 -16.56 2.39 -3.12
N GLY A 86 -17.70 3.09 -3.21
CA GLY A 86 -17.83 4.47 -2.75
C GLY A 86 -17.02 5.46 -3.59
N LEU A 87 -17.36 6.74 -3.51
CA LEU A 87 -16.73 7.80 -4.32
C LEU A 87 -16.70 7.50 -5.83
N ALA A 88 -17.65 6.71 -6.32
CA ALA A 88 -17.71 6.27 -7.70
C ALA A 88 -17.71 7.44 -8.72
N PRO A 89 -18.40 8.60 -8.49
CA PRO A 89 -18.33 9.75 -9.38
C PRO A 89 -16.93 10.37 -9.54
N THR A 90 -16.02 10.11 -8.60
CA THR A 90 -14.61 10.54 -8.67
C THR A 90 -13.74 9.44 -9.23
N LYS A 91 -13.93 8.20 -8.77
CA LYS A 91 -13.08 7.06 -9.15
C LYS A 91 -13.29 6.65 -10.62
N GLY A 92 -14.53 6.63 -11.11
CA GLY A 92 -14.84 6.25 -12.49
C GLY A 92 -14.09 7.08 -13.52
N PRO A 93 -14.25 8.42 -13.52
CA PRO A 93 -13.49 9.29 -14.41
C PRO A 93 -11.98 9.16 -14.24
N ASN A 94 -11.45 9.04 -13.00
CA ASN A 94 -10.02 8.87 -12.77
C ASN A 94 -9.48 7.57 -13.38
N ILE A 95 -10.22 6.46 -13.27
CA ILE A 95 -9.87 5.19 -13.91
C ILE A 95 -9.81 5.36 -15.43
N GLN A 96 -10.86 5.93 -16.05
CA GLN A 96 -10.91 6.12 -17.50
C GLN A 96 -9.79 7.03 -18.01
N VAL A 97 -9.56 8.17 -17.34
CA VAL A 97 -8.45 9.08 -17.69
C VAL A 97 -7.09 8.40 -17.56
N ALA A 98 -6.89 7.59 -16.53
CA ALA A 98 -5.65 6.82 -16.39
C ALA A 98 -5.46 5.82 -17.56
N LEU A 99 -6.51 5.05 -17.90
CA LEU A 99 -6.46 4.09 -19.01
C LEU A 99 -6.25 4.79 -20.37
N GLN A 100 -6.91 5.93 -20.60
CA GLN A 100 -6.70 6.75 -21.80
C GLN A 100 -5.25 7.23 -21.90
N ARG A 101 -4.74 7.79 -20.83
CA ARG A 101 -3.36 8.30 -20.81
C ARG A 101 -2.32 7.19 -21.04
N ILE A 102 -2.48 6.00 -20.44
CA ILE A 102 -1.62 4.85 -20.72
C ILE A 102 -1.62 4.55 -22.23
N THR A 103 -2.82 4.48 -22.83
CA THR A 103 -2.96 4.18 -24.27
C THR A 103 -2.35 5.27 -25.15
N GLU A 104 -2.58 6.55 -24.85
CA GLU A 104 -2.07 7.69 -25.61
C GLU A 104 -0.53 7.76 -25.57
N GLU A 105 0.08 7.53 -24.41
CA GLU A 105 1.53 7.63 -24.24
C GLU A 105 2.28 6.38 -24.73
N ARG A 106 1.62 5.20 -24.72
CA ARG A 106 2.28 3.91 -25.00
C ARG A 106 1.82 3.22 -26.27
N GLY A 107 0.68 3.64 -26.85
CA GLY A 107 0.07 2.97 -28.00
C GLY A 107 -0.70 1.70 -27.66
N GLU A 108 -0.56 1.20 -26.42
CA GLU A 108 -1.21 0.00 -25.91
C GLU A 108 -1.58 0.19 -24.42
N LEU A 109 -2.51 -0.62 -23.92
CA LEU A 109 -2.96 -0.59 -22.53
C LEU A 109 -2.13 -1.55 -21.67
N SER A 110 -0.82 -1.28 -21.57
CA SER A 110 0.15 -2.02 -20.74
C SER A 110 0.99 -1.06 -19.89
N LEU A 111 1.40 -1.56 -18.72
CA LEU A 111 2.34 -0.90 -17.82
C LEU A 111 3.67 -1.63 -17.70
N ASP A 112 3.92 -2.65 -18.55
CA ASP A 112 5.13 -3.49 -18.49
C ASP A 112 6.41 -2.69 -18.75
N PHE A 113 6.33 -1.59 -19.52
CA PHE A 113 7.47 -0.70 -19.73
C PHE A 113 8.03 -0.13 -18.41
N LEU A 114 7.22 -0.06 -17.34
CA LEU A 114 7.69 0.39 -16.04
C LEU A 114 8.72 -0.57 -15.42
N GLU A 115 8.80 -1.81 -15.86
CA GLU A 115 9.82 -2.76 -15.40
C GLU A 115 11.24 -2.33 -15.78
N THR A 116 11.38 -1.66 -16.92
CA THR A 116 12.68 -1.28 -17.49
C THR A 116 13.16 0.12 -17.09
N LEU A 117 12.26 0.98 -16.58
CA LEU A 117 12.62 2.32 -16.13
C LEU A 117 13.38 2.29 -14.80
N PRO A 118 14.23 3.30 -14.49
CA PRO A 118 14.66 3.54 -13.12
C PRO A 118 13.47 3.62 -12.16
N LEU A 119 13.60 3.06 -10.95
CA LEU A 119 12.47 2.91 -10.02
C LEU A 119 11.75 4.24 -9.74
N GLU A 120 12.51 5.30 -9.54
CA GLU A 120 11.93 6.61 -9.23
C GLU A 120 11.21 7.22 -10.44
N GLU A 121 11.71 7.00 -11.66
CA GLU A 121 11.03 7.42 -12.88
C GLU A 121 9.71 6.66 -13.07
N ALA A 122 9.71 5.35 -12.83
CA ALA A 122 8.50 4.54 -12.87
C ALA A 122 7.47 5.01 -11.83
N ARG A 123 7.92 5.34 -10.61
CA ARG A 123 7.09 5.90 -9.55
C ARG A 123 6.47 7.24 -9.97
N GLN A 124 7.28 8.16 -10.46
CA GLN A 124 6.83 9.48 -10.90
C GLN A 124 5.84 9.37 -12.05
N TRP A 125 6.11 8.48 -13.02
CA TRP A 125 5.20 8.25 -14.13
C TRP A 125 3.81 7.82 -13.62
N LEU A 126 3.75 6.85 -12.73
CA LEU A 126 2.48 6.40 -12.12
C LEU A 126 1.80 7.53 -11.34
N MET A 127 2.55 8.30 -10.58
CA MET A 127 1.99 9.41 -9.78
C MET A 127 1.48 10.58 -10.62
N ASN A 128 1.86 10.67 -11.89
CA ASN A 128 1.29 11.64 -12.83
C ASN A 128 -0.11 11.24 -13.33
N LEU A 129 -0.56 10.00 -13.08
CA LEU A 129 -1.92 9.58 -13.38
C LEU A 129 -2.91 10.16 -12.37
N ASN A 130 -4.11 10.54 -12.84
CA ASN A 130 -5.15 11.09 -11.99
C ASN A 130 -5.59 10.08 -10.92
N GLY A 131 -5.62 10.51 -9.66
CA GLY A 131 -6.00 9.66 -8.53
C GLY A 131 -4.93 8.68 -8.07
N VAL A 132 -3.71 8.76 -8.59
CA VAL A 132 -2.58 7.92 -8.20
C VAL A 132 -1.62 8.70 -7.31
N GLY A 133 -1.56 8.32 -6.04
CA GLY A 133 -0.59 8.85 -5.07
C GLY A 133 0.54 7.86 -4.79
N PRO A 134 1.48 8.21 -3.87
CA PRO A 134 2.64 7.37 -3.55
C PRO A 134 2.28 5.94 -3.16
N LYS A 135 1.22 5.74 -2.36
CA LYS A 135 0.75 4.41 -1.97
C LYS A 135 0.31 3.59 -3.19
N THR A 136 -0.50 4.18 -4.09
CA THR A 136 -1.00 3.48 -5.27
C THR A 136 0.14 3.09 -6.20
N ALA A 137 1.08 4.02 -6.45
CA ALA A 137 2.27 3.75 -7.25
C ALA A 137 3.11 2.61 -6.65
N ALA A 138 3.36 2.64 -5.33
CA ALA A 138 4.13 1.59 -4.66
C ALA A 138 3.43 0.22 -4.69
N ILE A 139 2.08 0.17 -4.60
CA ILE A 139 1.31 -1.08 -4.73
C ILE A 139 1.50 -1.69 -6.14
N VAL A 140 1.34 -0.89 -7.20
CA VAL A 140 1.52 -1.37 -8.58
C VAL A 140 2.94 -1.87 -8.78
N LEU A 141 3.95 -1.10 -8.36
CA LEU A 141 5.36 -1.46 -8.49
C LEU A 141 5.69 -2.75 -7.73
N LEU A 142 5.26 -2.87 -6.48
CA LEU A 142 5.61 -4.03 -5.65
C LEU A 142 4.82 -5.28 -6.03
N PHE A 143 3.49 -5.17 -6.11
CA PHE A 143 2.62 -6.35 -6.19
C PHE A 143 2.38 -6.84 -7.61
N ALA A 144 2.38 -5.97 -8.60
CA ALA A 144 2.21 -6.39 -9.98
C ALA A 144 3.55 -6.57 -10.73
N LEU A 145 4.50 -5.65 -10.53
CA LEU A 145 5.75 -5.62 -11.28
C LEU A 145 6.97 -6.16 -10.49
N GLY A 146 6.80 -6.57 -9.22
CA GLY A 146 7.88 -7.10 -8.39
C GLY A 146 9.01 -6.11 -8.09
N ARG A 147 8.77 -4.81 -8.23
CA ARG A 147 9.77 -3.77 -8.04
C ARG A 147 9.81 -3.26 -6.60
N PRO A 148 10.98 -2.95 -6.03
CA PRO A 148 11.13 -2.65 -4.62
C PRO A 148 10.64 -1.24 -4.25
N ALA A 149 9.33 -1.07 -4.16
CA ALA A 149 8.66 0.12 -3.65
C ALA A 149 7.85 -0.27 -2.41
N PHE A 150 8.05 0.41 -1.26
CA PHE A 150 7.38 0.06 -0.01
C PHE A 150 6.06 0.84 0.14
N PRO A 151 4.88 0.17 0.08
CA PRO A 151 3.61 0.88 0.21
C PRO A 151 3.33 1.26 1.67
N VAL A 152 2.88 2.49 1.90
CA VAL A 152 2.50 2.97 3.23
C VAL A 152 1.02 3.34 3.26
N ASP A 153 0.21 2.49 3.88
CA ASP A 153 -1.20 2.78 4.16
C ASP A 153 -1.39 3.32 5.58
N THR A 154 -2.64 3.48 6.00
CA THR A 154 -2.96 3.98 7.34
C THR A 154 -2.55 3.01 8.45
N HIS A 155 -2.54 1.70 8.19
CA HIS A 155 -2.11 0.68 9.15
C HIS A 155 -0.60 0.67 9.27
N VAL A 156 0.11 0.55 8.16
CA VAL A 156 1.57 0.60 8.11
C VAL A 156 2.09 1.87 8.77
N HIS A 157 1.57 3.04 8.41
CA HIS A 157 1.97 4.31 8.98
C HIS A 157 1.78 4.37 10.50
N ARG A 158 0.61 3.93 11.00
CA ARG A 158 0.33 3.91 12.43
C ARG A 158 1.25 2.96 13.19
N VAL A 159 1.39 1.74 12.70
CA VAL A 159 2.20 0.71 13.36
C VAL A 159 3.68 1.12 13.41
N THR A 160 4.24 1.58 12.29
CA THR A 160 5.66 1.97 12.23
C THR A 160 5.98 3.21 13.07
N ARG A 161 5.04 4.15 13.20
CA ARG A 161 5.17 5.28 14.14
C ARG A 161 5.17 4.81 15.60
N ARG A 162 4.24 3.92 15.98
CA ARG A 162 4.16 3.38 17.34
C ARG A 162 5.37 2.53 17.73
N LEU A 163 5.92 1.81 16.76
CA LEU A 163 7.17 1.09 16.93
C LEU A 163 8.39 2.01 17.07
N GLY A 164 8.27 3.30 16.71
CA GLY A 164 9.41 4.22 16.71
C GLY A 164 10.31 4.11 15.48
N LEU A 165 9.89 3.34 14.44
CA LEU A 165 10.66 3.17 13.21
C LEU A 165 10.70 4.44 12.35
N ILE A 166 9.71 5.30 12.50
CA ILE A 166 9.65 6.62 11.89
C ILE A 166 9.21 7.65 12.95
N PRO A 167 9.64 8.93 12.85
CA PRO A 167 9.25 9.98 13.79
C PRO A 167 7.74 10.16 13.90
N GLN A 168 7.26 10.52 15.10
CA GLN A 168 5.82 10.65 15.39
C GLN A 168 5.09 11.66 14.50
N ASN A 169 5.77 12.71 14.04
CA ASN A 169 5.22 13.77 13.19
C ASN A 169 5.42 13.52 11.68
N THR A 170 5.87 12.33 11.28
CA THR A 170 6.08 11.98 9.87
C THR A 170 4.74 11.92 9.12
N SER A 171 4.64 12.61 7.97
CA SER A 171 3.49 12.45 7.06
C SER A 171 3.53 11.08 6.37
N ARG A 172 2.38 10.61 5.85
CA ARG A 172 2.33 9.33 5.11
C ARG A 172 3.21 9.34 3.87
N GLU A 173 3.26 10.47 3.17
CA GLU A 173 4.08 10.66 1.98
C GLU A 173 5.57 10.49 2.31
N LYS A 174 6.03 11.16 3.37
CA LYS A 174 7.43 11.07 3.81
C LYS A 174 7.77 9.68 4.37
N ALA A 175 6.79 8.99 4.94
CA ALA A 175 7.00 7.66 5.49
C ALA A 175 7.44 6.63 4.42
N HIS A 176 7.00 6.76 3.16
CA HIS A 176 7.50 5.92 2.06
C HIS A 176 9.02 5.96 1.95
N THR A 177 9.59 7.15 1.80
CA THR A 177 11.05 7.32 1.67
C THR A 177 11.82 6.84 2.90
N LEU A 178 11.30 7.14 4.11
CA LEU A 178 11.97 6.73 5.34
C LEU A 178 11.97 5.21 5.53
N LEU A 179 10.84 4.56 5.24
CA LEU A 179 10.73 3.11 5.37
C LEU A 179 11.51 2.38 4.27
N GLU A 180 11.55 2.91 3.05
CA GLU A 180 12.39 2.37 1.98
C GLU A 180 13.89 2.47 2.28
N ALA A 181 14.32 3.51 3.00
CA ALA A 181 15.70 3.63 3.44
C ALA A 181 16.06 2.71 4.63
N LEU A 182 15.05 2.31 5.43
CA LEU A 182 15.23 1.56 6.65
C LEU A 182 15.07 0.03 6.45
N VAL A 183 14.09 -0.37 5.65
CA VAL A 183 13.72 -1.78 5.47
C VAL A 183 14.50 -2.37 4.30
N PRO A 184 15.10 -3.56 4.44
CA PRO A 184 15.67 -4.29 3.30
C PRO A 184 14.62 -4.60 2.23
N PRO A 185 14.91 -4.37 0.92
CA PRO A 185 13.92 -4.51 -0.15
C PRO A 185 13.26 -5.91 -0.25
N GLU A 186 13.99 -6.96 0.09
CA GLU A 186 13.51 -8.34 0.11
C GLU A 186 12.40 -8.58 1.14
N LEU A 187 12.25 -7.71 2.13
CA LEU A 187 11.21 -7.82 3.16
C LEU A 187 9.94 -7.02 2.81
N TYR A 188 9.96 -6.19 1.79
CA TYR A 188 8.87 -5.25 1.50
C TYR A 188 7.51 -5.92 1.38
N TRP A 189 7.44 -7.02 0.65
CA TRP A 189 6.21 -7.76 0.43
C TRP A 189 5.61 -8.29 1.72
N THR A 190 6.36 -9.16 2.41
CA THR A 190 5.88 -9.83 3.62
C THR A 190 5.66 -8.83 4.75
N LEU A 191 6.60 -7.90 4.96
CA LEU A 191 6.50 -6.92 6.04
C LEU A 191 5.30 -5.98 5.84
N HIS A 192 5.05 -5.50 4.61
CA HIS A 192 3.88 -4.66 4.31
C HIS A 192 2.57 -5.38 4.66
N LEU A 193 2.38 -6.61 4.19
CA LEU A 193 1.17 -7.38 4.44
C LEU A 193 0.98 -7.69 5.92
N ASN A 194 2.05 -8.06 6.62
CA ASN A 194 2.01 -8.40 8.04
C ASN A 194 1.80 -7.16 8.93
N LEU A 195 2.33 -5.99 8.55
CA LEU A 195 2.03 -4.73 9.26
C LEU A 195 0.55 -4.33 9.11
N ILE A 196 -0.07 -4.58 7.94
CA ILE A 196 -1.50 -4.37 7.77
C ILE A 196 -2.30 -5.33 8.66
N ALA A 197 -1.96 -6.63 8.63
CA ALA A 197 -2.61 -7.64 9.46
C ALA A 197 -2.51 -7.28 10.94
N HIS A 198 -1.32 -6.89 11.42
CA HIS A 198 -1.07 -6.45 12.78
C HIS A 198 -1.88 -5.20 13.15
N GLY A 199 -1.93 -4.22 12.25
CA GLY A 199 -2.72 -3.01 12.44
C GLY A 199 -4.23 -3.24 12.47
N ARG A 200 -4.72 -4.32 11.85
CA ARG A 200 -6.14 -4.72 11.85
C ARG A 200 -6.51 -5.55 13.07
N GLN A 201 -5.63 -6.42 13.54
CA GLN A 201 -5.95 -7.44 14.53
C GLN A 201 -5.51 -7.08 15.96
N ILE A 202 -4.41 -6.35 16.13
CA ILE A 202 -3.82 -6.04 17.44
C ILE A 202 -3.61 -4.54 17.62
N CYS A 203 -2.83 -3.92 16.74
CA CYS A 203 -2.47 -2.51 16.88
C CYS A 203 -3.57 -1.59 16.34
N HIS A 204 -4.76 -1.65 16.93
CA HIS A 204 -5.92 -0.85 16.55
C HIS A 204 -5.66 0.66 16.67
N ALA A 205 -6.42 1.49 15.90
CA ALA A 205 -6.29 2.94 15.96
C ALA A 205 -6.69 3.50 17.34
N ARG A 206 -7.78 2.95 17.89
CA ARG A 206 -8.26 3.22 19.24
C ARG A 206 -8.11 1.93 20.04
N GLN A 207 -7.65 2.04 21.30
CA GLN A 207 -7.49 0.91 22.22
C GLN A 207 -6.77 -0.30 21.58
N PRO A 208 -5.46 -0.20 21.32
CA PRO A 208 -4.68 -1.33 20.81
C PRO A 208 -4.55 -2.41 21.89
N ASP A 209 -4.58 -3.68 21.47
CA ASP A 209 -4.45 -4.84 22.36
C ASP A 209 -2.98 -5.11 22.69
N CYS A 210 -2.35 -4.13 23.37
CA CYS A 210 -0.92 -4.14 23.67
C CYS A 210 -0.50 -5.33 24.53
N ALA A 211 -1.39 -5.84 25.41
CA ALA A 211 -1.09 -6.99 26.27
C ALA A 211 -0.80 -8.28 25.47
N GLU A 212 -1.42 -8.44 24.29
CA GLU A 212 -1.25 -9.59 23.39
C GLU A 212 -0.22 -9.35 22.28
N CYS A 213 0.36 -8.14 22.23
CA CYS A 213 1.24 -7.75 21.14
C CYS A 213 2.63 -8.39 21.28
N PRO A 214 3.12 -9.14 20.28
CA PRO A 214 4.47 -9.74 20.33
C PRO A 214 5.59 -8.71 20.20
N LEU A 215 5.26 -7.46 19.85
CA LEU A 215 6.23 -6.40 19.58
C LEU A 215 6.44 -5.45 20.78
N GLN A 216 5.95 -5.78 21.98
CA GLN A 216 6.05 -4.89 23.16
C GLN A 216 7.50 -4.42 23.41
N ALA A 217 8.46 -5.33 23.32
CA ALA A 217 9.87 -5.02 23.58
C ALA A 217 10.49 -4.04 22.56
N GLN A 218 9.95 -3.98 21.33
CA GLN A 218 10.40 -3.10 20.25
C GLN A 218 9.51 -1.87 20.08
N CYS A 219 8.46 -1.70 20.92
CA CYS A 219 7.42 -0.70 20.70
C CYS A 219 7.63 0.53 21.60
N ALA A 220 8.07 1.65 21.02
CA ALA A 220 8.24 2.91 21.74
C ALA A 220 6.94 3.37 22.41
N TYR A 221 5.81 3.29 21.70
CA TYR A 221 4.49 3.64 22.25
C TYR A 221 4.12 2.83 23.51
N TYR A 222 4.42 1.52 23.52
CA TYR A 222 4.17 0.67 24.69
C TYR A 222 5.07 1.04 25.87
N GLN A 223 6.36 1.24 25.62
CA GLN A 223 7.33 1.61 26.65
C GLN A 223 6.98 2.96 27.29
N GLU A 224 6.66 3.98 26.48
CA GLU A 224 6.22 5.28 26.96
C GLU A 224 4.93 5.20 27.82
N SER A 225 3.99 4.31 27.45
CA SER A 225 2.76 4.10 28.23
C SER A 225 3.00 3.47 29.61
N GLN A 226 4.02 2.61 29.74
CA GLN A 226 4.39 2.03 31.02
C GLN A 226 5.08 3.04 31.94
N GLU A 227 5.93 3.89 31.39
CA GLU A 227 6.64 4.94 32.15
C GLU A 227 5.71 6.07 32.60
N GLY A 228 4.67 6.38 31.79
CA GLY A 228 3.71 7.46 32.07
C GLY A 228 2.56 7.08 33.03
N GLY A 229 2.47 5.83 33.50
CA GLY A 229 1.45 5.35 34.45
C GLY A 229 0.01 5.37 33.93
N THR A 230 -0.20 5.61 32.65
CA THR A 230 -1.51 5.50 31.98
C THR A 230 -1.52 4.25 31.12
N SER A 231 -2.33 3.25 31.50
CA SER A 231 -2.62 2.12 30.62
C SER A 231 -3.11 2.63 29.26
N PRO A 232 -2.68 2.01 28.15
CA PRO A 232 -3.07 2.39 26.80
C PRO A 232 -4.55 2.25 26.51
#